data_881be079d0f750526e5ca5f3f73b64fc
#
_entry.id   881be079d0f750526e5ca5f3f73b64fc
#
_cell.length_a   1.000
_cell.length_b   1.000
_cell.length_c   1.000
_cell.angle_alpha   90.00
_cell.angle_beta   90.00
_cell.angle_gamma   90.00
#
_symmetry.space_group_name_H-M   'P 1'
#
loop_
_entity.id
_entity.type
_entity.pdbx_description
1 polymer ?
#
loop_
_entity_poly.entity_id
_entity_poly.type
_entity_poly.pdbx_seq_one_letter_code
_entity_poly.pdbx_strand_id
1 'polypeptide(L)'
;MMMRILLLMLLSFTVARAQVTIAPAYPERGQTVTITYKPDGKGIPADATAITLVFPYSTFYDVPYRINMEKQNGVWTTSFKLARYATYAPFYLQSGDAVNRPAADRLYEVTVYKDKVPVFNADLHKAYSLGSAMGKSPLLGARQEEQYRKELKRYPNNYEAKLRLLAYQMSKAKTPQEKAKFRAQAHRVIEDKFKTAATVPGDMNKVTMGYLIIGENSRLDSIRKVALERYPNTNLGRDLLTSAIAKESDTAKQIALYEEALQEENASNAADFDAMHERLFDLYAARKDSAKALYHARFFSFPKDDSPYYPVTLKNIAQTLLDNNIALDTARLYASRSLAMAEKFPVGIIRYFPETGYIYPYATDSARNSEYSIAKGNLHSMLGLIDMKQGQDAAAAKHMEQALKASIDKETVDNVTLFYTATGRNDKLKELQALREQDMQAKIAKQQISKPAPALNTFLDMQGKPLDPASLKGKIVVIDFWATWCIPCMQEMPYLQRLYDQYKDNPEVVFMVVNSGARNSLEDAQGWSGNKKYSFPVYYNTDPAIADKFKFTVIPATYVIDKSGNIRFGNIGFEGPDVEMKLRLQIEMVRNN
;
A
#
# COMPACT_ATOMS: atom_id res chain seq x y z
N MET A 1 -42.02 44.75 62.61
CA MET A 1 -42.49 43.85 61.52
C MET A 1 -41.49 44.01 60.37
N MET A 2 -40.40 43.20 60.41
CA MET A 2 -39.30 43.26 59.42
C MET A 2 -39.51 42.14 58.38
N MET A 3 -39.76 42.55 57.13
CA MET A 3 -39.92 41.68 55.98
C MET A 3 -38.57 41.33 55.41
N ARG A 4 -38.10 40.08 55.59
CA ARG A 4 -36.86 39.57 54.97
C ARG A 4 -37.10 39.24 53.52
N ILE A 5 -36.52 39.98 52.58
CA ILE A 5 -36.46 39.69 51.16
C ILE A 5 -35.37 38.65 50.94
N LEU A 6 -35.79 37.44 50.55
CA LEU A 6 -34.86 36.36 50.17
C LEU A 6 -34.51 36.51 48.68
N LEU A 7 -33.28 36.97 48.42
CA LEU A 7 -32.73 37.07 47.06
C LEU A 7 -32.27 35.70 46.58
N LEU A 8 -33.06 35.02 45.76
CA LEU A 8 -32.65 33.79 45.07
C LEU A 8 -31.67 34.15 43.95
N MET A 9 -30.37 33.95 44.15
CA MET A 9 -29.38 33.93 43.08
C MET A 9 -29.57 32.64 42.26
N LEU A 10 -30.19 32.77 41.08
CA LEU A 10 -30.15 31.74 40.03
C LEU A 10 -28.71 31.68 39.50
N LEU A 11 -27.91 30.77 40.02
CA LEU A 11 -26.66 30.35 39.37
C LEU A 11 -27.01 29.60 38.08
N SER A 12 -27.02 30.33 36.98
CA SER A 12 -27.03 29.71 35.64
C SER A 12 -25.71 29.00 35.43
N PHE A 13 -25.68 27.70 35.72
CA PHE A 13 -24.63 26.82 35.22
C PHE A 13 -24.71 26.78 33.71
N THR A 14 -23.91 27.58 33.01
CA THR A 14 -23.60 27.36 31.62
C THR A 14 -22.78 26.07 31.54
N VAL A 15 -23.46 24.96 31.33
CA VAL A 15 -22.81 23.72 30.89
C VAL A 15 -22.19 24.03 29.55
N ALA A 16 -20.90 24.24 29.50
CA ALA A 16 -20.15 24.34 28.26
C ALA A 16 -20.35 23.00 27.53
N ARG A 17 -21.28 22.96 26.57
CA ARG A 17 -21.46 21.77 25.73
C ARG A 17 -20.17 21.56 24.93
N ALA A 18 -19.57 20.40 25.11
CA ALA A 18 -18.38 20.02 24.33
C ALA A 18 -18.69 20.22 22.82
N GLN A 19 -17.76 20.87 22.12
CA GLN A 19 -17.87 21.15 20.69
C GLN A 19 -17.92 19.87 19.86
N VAL A 20 -17.18 18.84 20.28
CA VAL A 20 -17.18 17.49 19.74
C VAL A 20 -17.66 16.52 20.80
N THR A 21 -18.63 15.66 20.45
CA THR A 21 -19.07 14.57 21.34
C THR A 21 -18.89 13.23 20.64
N ILE A 22 -18.60 12.20 21.44
CA ILE A 22 -18.41 10.82 21.00
C ILE A 22 -19.35 9.96 21.82
N ALA A 23 -20.23 9.24 21.16
CA ALA A 23 -21.21 8.35 21.81
C ALA A 23 -21.12 6.93 21.23
N PRO A 24 -21.14 5.90 22.10
CA PRO A 24 -21.11 5.95 23.57
C PRO A 24 -19.75 6.46 24.11
N ALA A 25 -19.70 6.90 25.36
CA ALA A 25 -18.48 7.41 25.98
C ALA A 25 -17.38 6.34 26.16
N TYR A 26 -17.77 5.08 26.26
CA TYR A 26 -16.89 3.91 26.34
C TYR A 26 -17.29 2.91 25.24
N PRO A 27 -16.97 3.18 23.96
CA PRO A 27 -17.40 2.34 22.87
C PRO A 27 -16.71 0.98 22.89
N GLU A 28 -17.48 -0.08 22.65
CA GLU A 28 -17.00 -1.46 22.60
C GLU A 28 -17.03 -2.02 21.18
N ARG A 29 -16.26 -3.08 20.92
CA ARG A 29 -16.28 -3.79 19.65
C ARG A 29 -17.70 -4.28 19.31
N GLY A 30 -18.10 -4.12 18.06
CA GLY A 30 -19.45 -4.44 17.59
C GLY A 30 -20.46 -3.29 17.74
N GLN A 31 -20.17 -2.27 18.54
CA GLN A 31 -21.04 -1.10 18.70
C GLN A 31 -20.82 -0.07 17.59
N THR A 32 -21.83 0.75 17.36
CA THR A 32 -21.76 1.94 16.51
C THR A 32 -21.27 3.13 17.33
N VAL A 33 -20.24 3.80 16.86
CA VAL A 33 -19.75 5.07 17.39
C VAL A 33 -20.37 6.20 16.57
N THR A 34 -20.96 7.17 17.25
CA THR A 34 -21.44 8.41 16.64
C THR A 34 -20.59 9.58 17.12
N ILE A 35 -20.07 10.36 16.18
CA ILE A 35 -19.32 11.58 16.46
C ILE A 35 -20.15 12.75 15.98
N THR A 36 -20.40 13.72 16.88
CA THR A 36 -21.13 14.94 16.55
C THR A 36 -20.22 16.16 16.77
N TYR A 37 -20.38 17.15 15.93
CA TYR A 37 -19.65 18.40 15.97
C TYR A 37 -20.57 19.60 15.74
N LYS A 38 -20.47 20.59 16.62
CA LYS A 38 -21.14 21.88 16.46
C LYS A 38 -20.09 22.97 16.30
N PRO A 39 -19.94 23.57 15.09
CA PRO A 39 -18.97 24.65 14.88
C PRO A 39 -19.26 25.85 15.79
N ASP A 40 -18.22 26.38 16.41
CA ASP A 40 -18.26 27.62 17.21
C ASP A 40 -17.52 28.80 16.53
N GLY A 41 -17.10 28.61 15.28
CA GLY A 41 -16.33 29.58 14.52
C GLY A 41 -14.82 29.57 14.83
N LYS A 42 -14.36 28.75 15.81
CA LYS A 42 -12.95 28.60 16.13
C LYS A 42 -12.38 27.38 15.40
N GLY A 43 -11.42 27.59 14.52
CA GLY A 43 -10.82 26.56 13.68
C GLY A 43 -11.58 26.33 12.39
N ILE A 44 -12.83 25.83 12.42
CA ILE A 44 -13.70 25.70 11.25
C ILE A 44 -14.78 26.78 11.31
N PRO A 45 -15.01 27.55 10.20
CA PRO A 45 -16.06 28.56 10.13
C PRO A 45 -17.46 27.98 10.43
N ALA A 46 -18.32 28.78 11.10
CA ALA A 46 -19.67 28.35 11.47
C ALA A 46 -20.58 28.11 10.26
N ASP A 47 -20.29 28.76 9.15
CA ASP A 47 -20.98 28.66 7.86
C ASP A 47 -20.39 27.59 6.92
N ALA A 48 -19.45 26.77 7.39
CA ALA A 48 -18.86 25.69 6.60
C ALA A 48 -19.95 24.85 5.91
N THR A 49 -19.75 24.59 4.62
CA THR A 49 -20.68 23.83 3.76
C THR A 49 -20.38 22.34 3.72
N ALA A 50 -19.16 21.95 4.07
CA ALA A 50 -18.72 20.55 4.16
C ALA A 50 -17.71 20.39 5.29
N ILE A 51 -17.85 19.32 6.07
CA ILE A 51 -16.88 18.94 7.10
C ILE A 51 -16.53 17.47 6.92
N THR A 52 -15.24 17.16 6.95
CA THR A 52 -14.69 15.81 6.87
C THR A 52 -14.02 15.44 8.19
N LEU A 53 -14.38 14.30 8.75
CA LEU A 53 -13.64 13.65 9.82
C LEU A 53 -12.45 12.93 9.20
N VAL A 54 -11.24 13.11 9.74
CA VAL A 54 -9.99 12.56 9.21
C VAL A 54 -9.27 11.78 10.29
N PHE A 55 -8.97 10.52 10.02
CA PHE A 55 -8.14 9.65 10.85
C PHE A 55 -6.69 9.67 10.30
N PRO A 56 -5.73 10.39 10.88
CA PRO A 56 -4.32 10.35 10.44
C PRO A 56 -3.63 9.03 10.80
N TYR A 57 -4.21 8.28 11.73
CA TYR A 57 -3.86 6.92 12.12
C TYR A 57 -5.14 6.18 12.54
N SER A 58 -5.27 4.92 12.20
CA SER A 58 -6.43 4.15 12.63
C SER A 58 -6.15 2.66 12.64
N THR A 59 -6.69 1.96 13.65
CA THR A 59 -6.85 0.50 13.66
C THR A 59 -8.24 0.06 13.21
N PHE A 60 -9.07 0.98 12.74
CA PHE A 60 -10.41 0.72 12.19
C PHE A 60 -10.27 0.52 10.68
N TYR A 61 -9.68 -0.61 10.28
CA TYR A 61 -9.24 -0.86 8.91
C TYR A 61 -10.37 -0.91 7.88
N ASP A 62 -11.59 -1.24 8.32
CA ASP A 62 -12.82 -1.28 7.53
C ASP A 62 -13.59 0.04 7.52
N VAL A 63 -13.04 1.09 8.15
CA VAL A 63 -13.58 2.44 8.16
C VAL A 63 -12.70 3.33 7.29
N PRO A 64 -13.28 4.19 6.42
CA PRO A 64 -12.46 5.08 5.59
C PRO A 64 -11.66 6.07 6.44
N TYR A 65 -10.43 6.38 6.01
CA TYR A 65 -9.59 7.38 6.70
C TYR A 65 -10.18 8.80 6.65
N ARG A 66 -11.09 9.06 5.73
CA ARG A 66 -11.79 10.34 5.58
C ARG A 66 -13.28 10.06 5.42
N ILE A 67 -14.10 10.67 6.29
CA ILE A 67 -15.55 10.50 6.30
C ILE A 67 -16.19 11.89 6.20
N ASN A 68 -16.98 12.12 5.16
CA ASN A 68 -17.79 13.32 5.07
C ASN A 68 -18.90 13.25 6.13
N MET A 69 -19.01 14.28 6.95
CA MET A 69 -20.06 14.36 7.96
C MET A 69 -21.35 14.91 7.36
N GLU A 70 -22.47 14.46 7.87
CA GLU A 70 -23.81 14.95 7.49
C GLU A 70 -24.23 16.08 8.41
N LYS A 71 -24.82 17.15 7.83
CA LYS A 71 -25.32 18.30 8.58
C LYS A 71 -26.82 18.17 8.82
N GLN A 72 -27.21 18.15 10.08
CA GLN A 72 -28.63 18.14 10.49
C GLN A 72 -28.84 19.17 11.61
N ASN A 73 -29.75 20.11 11.44
CA ASN A 73 -30.09 21.14 12.44
C ASN A 73 -28.87 21.92 13.00
N GLY A 74 -27.90 22.23 12.14
CA GLY A 74 -26.68 22.97 12.53
C GLY A 74 -25.62 22.11 13.26
N VAL A 75 -25.85 20.81 13.39
CA VAL A 75 -24.90 19.84 13.96
C VAL A 75 -24.41 18.91 12.86
N TRP A 76 -23.10 18.67 12.82
CA TRP A 76 -22.49 17.70 11.93
C TRP A 76 -22.34 16.37 12.63
N THR A 77 -22.70 15.29 11.94
CA THR A 77 -22.73 13.95 12.53
C THR A 77 -22.15 12.92 11.56
N THR A 78 -21.44 11.94 12.10
CA THR A 78 -21.07 10.72 11.38
C THR A 78 -21.10 9.54 12.32
N SER A 79 -21.33 8.35 11.77
CA SER A 79 -21.35 7.10 12.54
C SER A 79 -20.64 5.98 11.80
N PHE A 80 -19.98 5.09 12.55
CA PHE A 80 -19.35 3.89 12.03
C PHE A 80 -19.34 2.78 13.07
N LYS A 81 -19.31 1.52 12.64
CA LYS A 81 -19.29 0.36 13.52
C LYS A 81 -17.86 -0.05 13.83
N LEU A 82 -17.58 -0.40 15.08
CA LEU A 82 -16.28 -0.90 15.51
C LEU A 82 -16.18 -2.41 15.21
N ALA A 83 -15.22 -2.80 14.39
CA ALA A 83 -14.93 -4.19 14.12
C ALA A 83 -14.32 -4.94 15.31
N ARG A 84 -14.28 -6.29 15.24
CA ARG A 84 -13.74 -7.16 16.28
C ARG A 84 -12.26 -6.92 16.64
N TYR A 85 -11.51 -6.28 15.77
CA TYR A 85 -10.07 -5.97 15.93
C TYR A 85 -9.79 -4.51 16.30
N ALA A 86 -10.81 -3.65 16.30
CA ALA A 86 -10.64 -2.23 16.58
C ALA A 86 -10.06 -2.01 18.00
N THR A 87 -9.16 -1.04 18.12
CA THR A 87 -8.51 -0.68 19.40
C THR A 87 -8.48 0.82 19.65
N TYR A 88 -7.99 1.62 18.66
CA TYR A 88 -7.75 3.04 18.81
C TYR A 88 -7.68 3.77 17.48
N ALA A 89 -8.22 4.98 17.41
CA ALA A 89 -8.01 5.92 16.31
C ALA A 89 -8.11 7.38 16.79
N PRO A 90 -7.08 8.24 16.57
CA PRO A 90 -7.19 9.68 16.72
C PRO A 90 -7.81 10.30 15.47
N PHE A 91 -8.49 11.43 15.62
CA PHE A 91 -9.08 12.16 14.51
C PHE A 91 -9.04 13.68 14.69
N TYR A 92 -9.19 14.38 13.61
CA TYR A 92 -9.48 15.81 13.56
C TYR A 92 -10.61 16.07 12.54
N LEU A 93 -11.16 17.29 12.58
CA LEU A 93 -12.19 17.73 11.63
C LEU A 93 -11.58 18.74 10.67
N GLN A 94 -11.99 18.70 9.41
CA GLN A 94 -11.44 19.54 8.34
C GLN A 94 -12.55 20.09 7.44
N SER A 95 -12.43 21.38 7.06
CA SER A 95 -13.25 22.04 6.03
C SER A 95 -12.32 22.91 5.17
N GLY A 96 -12.06 22.50 3.93
CA GLY A 96 -11.00 23.12 3.13
C GLY A 96 -9.65 23.04 3.85
N ASP A 97 -8.98 24.17 4.06
CA ASP A 97 -7.72 24.27 4.82
C ASP A 97 -7.93 24.45 6.33
N ALA A 98 -9.15 24.73 6.76
CA ALA A 98 -9.50 24.94 8.16
C ALA A 98 -9.57 23.60 8.90
N VAL A 99 -8.94 23.54 10.09
CA VAL A 99 -8.84 22.33 10.92
C VAL A 99 -9.32 22.61 12.35
N ASN A 100 -10.15 21.72 12.89
CA ASN A 100 -10.55 21.71 14.28
C ASN A 100 -9.96 20.49 15.00
N ARG A 101 -9.24 20.71 16.09
CA ARG A 101 -8.61 19.74 16.99
C ARG A 101 -8.46 20.31 18.39
N PRO A 102 -8.36 19.50 19.46
CA PRO A 102 -8.30 19.97 20.84
C PRO A 102 -7.12 20.92 21.15
N ALA A 103 -5.95 20.67 20.52
CA ALA A 103 -4.76 21.52 20.63
C ALA A 103 -3.82 21.26 19.44
N ALA A 104 -2.81 22.11 19.28
CA ALA A 104 -1.84 22.00 18.20
C ALA A 104 -1.09 20.64 18.19
N ASP A 105 -0.87 20.04 19.36
CA ASP A 105 -0.18 18.78 19.60
C ASP A 105 -1.11 17.62 20.01
N ARG A 106 -2.45 17.82 19.95
CA ARG A 106 -3.45 16.82 20.33
C ARG A 106 -4.57 16.70 19.29
N LEU A 107 -5.05 15.47 19.13
CA LEU A 107 -6.20 15.12 18.31
C LEU A 107 -7.35 14.66 19.21
N TYR A 108 -8.57 14.68 18.71
CA TYR A 108 -9.67 13.91 19.28
C TYR A 108 -9.35 12.42 19.14
N GLU A 109 -9.97 11.57 19.96
CA GLU A 109 -9.64 10.14 19.94
C GLU A 109 -10.85 9.26 20.23
N VAL A 110 -10.90 8.13 19.55
CA VAL A 110 -11.80 7.01 19.86
C VAL A 110 -10.93 5.89 20.39
N THR A 111 -11.04 5.63 21.69
CA THR A 111 -10.45 4.46 22.35
C THR A 111 -11.53 3.38 22.44
N VAL A 112 -11.20 2.12 22.16
CA VAL A 112 -12.11 1.00 22.29
C VAL A 112 -11.98 0.37 23.66
N TYR A 113 -13.12 0.03 24.27
CA TYR A 113 -13.19 -0.49 25.62
C TYR A 113 -13.79 -1.90 25.67
N LYS A 114 -13.56 -2.56 26.78
CA LYS A 114 -14.33 -3.71 27.26
C LYS A 114 -14.55 -3.48 28.77
N ASP A 115 -15.81 -3.46 29.20
CA ASP A 115 -16.18 -3.19 30.59
C ASP A 115 -15.56 -1.87 31.13
N LYS A 116 -15.58 -0.82 30.30
CA LYS A 116 -14.96 0.50 30.55
C LYS A 116 -13.43 0.50 30.73
N VAL A 117 -12.76 -0.60 30.44
CA VAL A 117 -11.30 -0.71 30.41
C VAL A 117 -10.83 -0.67 28.97
N PRO A 118 -9.83 0.17 28.59
CA PRO A 118 -9.23 0.14 27.26
C PRO A 118 -8.80 -1.29 26.89
N VAL A 119 -9.11 -1.74 25.67
CA VAL A 119 -8.76 -3.10 25.21
C VAL A 119 -7.25 -3.27 25.04
N PHE A 120 -6.79 -4.52 25.02
CA PHE A 120 -5.39 -4.86 24.73
C PHE A 120 -4.87 -4.14 23.47
N ASN A 121 -3.68 -3.56 23.54
CA ASN A 121 -3.04 -2.71 22.55
C ASN A 121 -3.66 -1.31 22.36
N ALA A 122 -4.69 -0.89 23.08
CA ALA A 122 -5.25 0.43 22.87
C ALA A 122 -4.25 1.56 23.18
N ASP A 123 -3.56 1.50 24.34
CA ASP A 123 -2.54 2.48 24.68
C ASP A 123 -1.26 2.33 23.81
N LEU A 124 -0.91 1.11 23.40
CA LEU A 124 0.20 0.86 22.47
C LEU A 124 -0.06 1.54 21.11
N HIS A 125 -1.26 1.38 20.53
CA HIS A 125 -1.63 2.03 19.28
C HIS A 125 -1.78 3.55 19.44
N LYS A 126 -2.21 4.01 20.60
CA LYS A 126 -2.17 5.44 20.94
C LYS A 126 -0.74 5.97 20.89
N ALA A 127 0.23 5.26 21.46
CA ALA A 127 1.64 5.65 21.39
C ALA A 127 2.13 5.77 19.92
N TYR A 128 1.75 4.85 19.05
CA TYR A 128 2.11 4.89 17.62
C TYR A 128 1.52 6.10 16.90
N SER A 129 0.32 6.48 17.26
CA SER A 129 -0.41 7.59 16.62
C SER A 129 0.09 8.98 17.01
N LEU A 130 0.82 9.13 18.13
CA LEU A 130 1.22 10.44 18.65
C LEU A 130 2.06 11.25 17.65
N GLY A 131 2.85 10.59 16.79
CA GLY A 131 3.62 11.24 15.73
C GLY A 131 2.75 12.02 14.74
N SER A 132 1.51 11.58 14.51
CA SER A 132 0.56 12.26 13.62
C SER A 132 0.08 13.60 14.15
N ALA A 133 0.08 13.79 15.48
CA ALA A 133 -0.31 15.05 16.13
C ALA A 133 0.89 15.94 16.44
N MET A 134 1.99 15.34 16.88
CA MET A 134 3.14 16.03 17.46
C MET A 134 4.31 16.22 16.48
N GLY A 135 4.30 15.52 15.33
CA GLY A 135 5.39 15.58 14.35
C GLY A 135 6.75 15.25 14.97
N LYS A 136 7.75 16.11 14.74
CA LYS A 136 9.12 15.98 15.27
C LYS A 136 9.30 16.61 16.67
N SER A 137 8.25 16.69 17.48
CA SER A 137 8.32 17.26 18.82
C SER A 137 9.34 16.54 19.69
N PRO A 138 10.18 17.26 20.48
CA PRO A 138 11.11 16.64 21.43
C PRO A 138 10.40 15.90 22.56
N LEU A 139 9.12 16.18 22.80
CA LEU A 139 8.29 15.53 23.82
C LEU A 139 7.66 14.21 23.35
N LEU A 140 7.71 13.91 22.05
CA LEU A 140 7.05 12.73 21.46
C LEU A 140 7.44 11.44 22.18
N GLY A 141 8.74 11.19 22.37
CA GLY A 141 9.21 9.97 23.03
C GLY A 141 8.75 9.82 24.48
N ALA A 142 8.72 10.92 25.24
CA ALA A 142 8.22 10.90 26.62
C ALA A 142 6.70 10.61 26.67
N ARG A 143 5.94 11.15 25.72
CA ARG A 143 4.50 10.87 25.61
C ARG A 143 4.24 9.42 25.17
N GLN A 144 5.07 8.86 24.30
CA GLN A 144 4.99 7.45 23.92
C GLN A 144 5.30 6.54 25.12
N GLU A 145 6.37 6.84 25.89
CA GLU A 145 6.70 6.11 27.12
C GLU A 145 5.52 6.04 28.08
N GLU A 146 4.83 7.16 28.29
CA GLU A 146 3.63 7.23 29.17
C GLU A 146 2.57 6.21 28.71
N GLN A 147 2.32 6.10 27.41
CA GLN A 147 1.33 5.15 26.90
C GLN A 147 1.81 3.69 27.04
N TYR A 148 3.09 3.39 26.77
CA TYR A 148 3.64 2.06 27.00
C TYR A 148 3.50 1.63 28.46
N ARG A 149 3.73 2.54 29.42
CA ARG A 149 3.54 2.27 30.85
C ARG A 149 2.06 2.04 31.20
N LYS A 150 1.12 2.79 30.61
CA LYS A 150 -0.32 2.57 30.77
C LYS A 150 -0.75 1.20 30.24
N GLU A 151 -0.30 0.83 29.07
CA GLU A 151 -0.55 -0.49 28.48
C GLU A 151 -0.04 -1.60 29.40
N LEU A 152 1.20 -1.50 29.88
CA LEU A 152 1.81 -2.51 30.74
C LEU A 152 1.21 -2.57 32.14
N LYS A 153 0.65 -1.48 32.66
CA LYS A 153 -0.11 -1.51 33.92
C LYS A 153 -1.36 -2.35 33.83
N ARG A 154 -2.05 -2.36 32.67
CA ARG A 154 -3.27 -3.14 32.42
C ARG A 154 -2.94 -4.53 31.89
N TYR A 155 -1.97 -4.61 31.00
CA TYR A 155 -1.57 -5.82 30.27
C TYR A 155 -0.07 -6.09 30.47
N PRO A 156 0.34 -6.60 31.65
CA PRO A 156 1.76 -6.77 32.01
C PRO A 156 2.52 -7.70 31.06
N ASN A 157 1.82 -8.57 30.35
CA ASN A 157 2.41 -9.54 29.41
C ASN A 157 2.45 -9.04 27.96
N ASN A 158 2.11 -7.77 27.68
CA ASN A 158 2.23 -7.20 26.34
C ASN A 158 3.70 -7.14 25.91
N TYR A 159 4.08 -8.10 25.08
CA TYR A 159 5.46 -8.30 24.61
C TYR A 159 6.01 -7.07 23.89
N GLU A 160 5.23 -6.52 22.95
CA GLU A 160 5.66 -5.40 22.14
C GLU A 160 5.79 -4.11 22.97
N ALA A 161 4.82 -3.82 23.85
CA ALA A 161 4.87 -2.67 24.73
C ALA A 161 6.09 -2.72 25.67
N LYS A 162 6.46 -3.92 26.19
CA LYS A 162 7.69 -4.10 26.99
C LYS A 162 8.94 -3.71 26.22
N LEU A 163 9.08 -4.23 24.98
CA LEU A 163 10.26 -3.98 24.17
C LEU A 163 10.34 -2.52 23.71
N ARG A 164 9.21 -1.90 23.34
CA ARG A 164 9.15 -0.47 22.99
C ARG A 164 9.57 0.41 24.16
N LEU A 165 9.09 0.10 25.38
CA LEU A 165 9.50 0.82 26.59
C LEU A 165 11.00 0.67 26.84
N LEU A 166 11.54 -0.55 26.78
CA LEU A 166 12.96 -0.82 26.99
C LEU A 166 13.83 -0.14 25.91
N ALA A 167 13.42 -0.17 24.65
CA ALA A 167 14.10 0.53 23.56
C ALA A 167 14.16 2.04 23.80
N TYR A 168 13.07 2.64 24.24
CA TYR A 168 13.05 4.05 24.62
C TYR A 168 13.99 4.33 25.82
N GLN A 169 13.96 3.52 26.87
CA GLN A 169 14.86 3.65 28.02
C GLN A 169 16.33 3.50 27.61
N MET A 170 16.66 2.57 26.71
CA MET A 170 18.00 2.45 26.15
C MET A 170 18.44 3.72 25.41
N SER A 171 17.52 4.38 24.69
CA SER A 171 17.80 5.63 23.96
C SER A 171 18.02 6.82 24.88
N LYS A 172 17.51 6.79 26.11
CA LYS A 172 17.60 7.85 27.13
C LYS A 172 18.62 7.57 28.23
N ALA A 173 19.23 6.38 28.23
CA ALA A 173 20.24 6.01 29.21
C ALA A 173 21.41 6.98 29.19
N LYS A 174 21.78 7.49 30.40
CA LYS A 174 22.85 8.46 30.56
C LYS A 174 24.25 7.84 30.62
N THR A 175 24.33 6.56 30.95
CA THR A 175 25.59 5.82 31.06
C THR A 175 25.56 4.53 30.21
N PRO A 176 26.73 4.04 29.77
CA PRO A 176 26.83 2.74 29.10
C PRO A 176 26.30 1.59 29.99
N GLN A 177 26.50 1.66 31.29
CA GLN A 177 26.04 0.65 32.25
C GLN A 177 24.50 0.62 32.34
N GLU A 178 23.86 1.78 32.40
CA GLU A 178 22.39 1.89 32.39
C GLU A 178 21.81 1.34 31.08
N LYS A 179 22.41 1.71 29.93
CA LYS A 179 22.02 1.18 28.62
C LYS A 179 22.16 -0.34 28.52
N ALA A 180 23.26 -0.89 29.04
CA ALA A 180 23.50 -2.33 29.10
C ALA A 180 22.47 -3.07 29.98
N LYS A 181 22.04 -2.47 31.10
CA LYS A 181 20.99 -3.00 31.95
C LYS A 181 19.66 -3.16 31.20
N PHE A 182 19.19 -2.11 30.53
CA PHE A 182 17.95 -2.18 29.75
C PHE A 182 18.05 -3.14 28.57
N ARG A 183 19.21 -3.19 27.89
CA ARG A 183 19.48 -4.16 26.85
C ARG A 183 19.36 -5.59 27.35
N ALA A 184 19.96 -5.91 28.51
CA ALA A 184 19.87 -7.23 29.12
C ALA A 184 18.43 -7.61 29.50
N GLN A 185 17.61 -6.64 29.91
CA GLN A 185 16.19 -6.87 30.16
C GLN A 185 15.43 -7.16 28.87
N ALA A 186 15.71 -6.42 27.79
CA ALA A 186 15.08 -6.66 26.48
C ALA A 186 15.45 -8.04 25.93
N HIS A 187 16.72 -8.43 26.04
CA HIS A 187 17.16 -9.78 25.65
C HIS A 187 16.41 -10.87 26.41
N ARG A 188 16.23 -10.74 27.72
CA ARG A 188 15.44 -11.70 28.52
C ARG A 188 14.00 -11.82 28.01
N VAL A 189 13.34 -10.70 27.70
CA VAL A 189 11.98 -10.71 27.14
C VAL A 189 11.94 -11.44 25.80
N ILE A 190 12.96 -11.26 24.94
CA ILE A 190 13.07 -11.94 23.65
C ILE A 190 13.40 -13.42 23.85
N GLU A 191 14.30 -13.77 24.76
CA GLU A 191 14.69 -15.17 25.07
C GLU A 191 13.50 -15.97 25.63
N ASP A 192 12.63 -15.36 26.44
CA ASP A 192 11.42 -16.03 26.92
C ASP A 192 10.46 -16.37 25.77
N LYS A 193 10.36 -15.49 24.76
CA LYS A 193 9.65 -15.82 23.52
C LYS A 193 10.33 -16.92 22.72
N PHE A 194 11.65 -16.90 22.66
CA PHE A 194 12.41 -17.93 21.95
C PHE A 194 12.20 -19.33 22.55
N LYS A 195 12.07 -19.45 23.88
CA LYS A 195 11.80 -20.72 24.57
C LYS A 195 10.46 -21.34 24.14
N THR A 196 9.47 -20.52 23.78
CA THR A 196 8.15 -21.00 23.35
C THR A 196 8.03 -21.12 21.82
N ALA A 197 9.05 -20.71 21.07
CA ALA A 197 9.01 -20.64 19.61
C ALA A 197 8.74 -21.98 18.90
N ALA A 198 9.17 -23.08 19.49
CA ALA A 198 8.94 -24.42 18.95
C ALA A 198 7.49 -24.93 19.15
N THR A 199 6.76 -24.39 20.12
CA THR A 199 5.43 -24.88 20.52
C THR A 199 4.29 -23.91 20.20
N VAL A 200 4.60 -22.63 19.99
CA VAL A 200 3.61 -21.57 19.72
C VAL A 200 3.82 -21.00 18.33
N PRO A 201 2.91 -21.25 17.38
CA PRO A 201 2.99 -20.69 16.04
C PRO A 201 3.14 -19.16 16.07
N GLY A 202 4.07 -18.63 15.27
CA GLY A 202 4.34 -17.19 15.17
C GLY A 202 5.28 -16.62 16.24
N ASP A 203 5.65 -17.34 17.30
CA ASP A 203 6.56 -16.82 18.32
C ASP A 203 7.99 -16.60 17.78
N MET A 204 8.45 -17.39 16.81
CA MET A 204 9.73 -17.14 16.15
C MET A 204 9.73 -15.80 15.37
N ASN A 205 8.61 -15.44 14.73
CA ASN A 205 8.46 -14.14 14.09
C ASN A 205 8.46 -13.00 15.13
N LYS A 206 7.89 -13.22 16.32
CA LYS A 206 7.94 -12.27 17.44
C LYS A 206 9.38 -12.08 17.95
N VAL A 207 10.19 -13.13 17.99
CA VAL A 207 11.62 -13.02 18.33
C VAL A 207 12.36 -12.12 17.33
N THR A 208 12.15 -12.33 16.04
CA THR A 208 12.71 -11.48 14.96
C THR A 208 12.27 -10.03 15.14
N MET A 209 10.98 -9.80 15.34
CA MET A 209 10.42 -8.47 15.59
C MET A 209 11.03 -7.82 16.84
N GLY A 210 11.28 -8.60 17.88
CA GLY A 210 11.91 -8.12 19.12
C GLY A 210 13.28 -7.49 18.89
N TYR A 211 14.15 -8.15 18.14
CA TYR A 211 15.46 -7.60 17.77
C TYR A 211 15.37 -6.37 16.89
N LEU A 212 14.40 -6.31 15.98
CA LEU A 212 14.12 -5.10 15.19
C LEU A 212 13.72 -3.91 16.08
N ILE A 213 12.84 -4.12 17.05
CA ILE A 213 12.37 -3.07 17.97
C ILE A 213 13.52 -2.47 18.76
N ILE A 214 14.47 -3.28 19.24
CA ILE A 214 15.61 -2.80 20.04
C ILE A 214 16.80 -2.34 19.17
N GLY A 215 16.67 -2.37 17.84
CA GLY A 215 17.69 -1.88 16.90
C GLY A 215 18.89 -2.81 16.73
N GLU A 216 18.74 -4.11 17.03
CA GLU A 216 19.82 -5.11 16.89
C GLU A 216 19.67 -5.94 15.61
N ASN A 217 19.59 -5.26 14.46
CA ASN A 217 19.40 -5.87 13.16
C ASN A 217 20.50 -6.90 12.81
N SER A 218 21.71 -6.71 13.29
CA SER A 218 22.82 -7.66 13.08
C SER A 218 22.57 -9.04 13.68
N ARG A 219 21.64 -9.20 14.62
CA ARG A 219 21.25 -10.50 15.18
C ARG A 219 20.25 -11.25 14.31
N LEU A 220 19.60 -10.60 13.36
CA LEU A 220 18.56 -11.23 12.54
C LEU A 220 19.07 -12.40 11.73
N ASP A 221 20.28 -12.31 11.17
CA ASP A 221 20.87 -13.40 10.41
C ASP A 221 21.21 -14.61 11.30
N SER A 222 21.70 -14.35 12.52
CA SER A 222 21.94 -15.40 13.51
C SER A 222 20.64 -16.10 13.91
N ILE A 223 19.57 -15.33 14.17
CA ILE A 223 18.26 -15.91 14.52
C ILE A 223 17.65 -16.69 13.35
N ARG A 224 17.77 -16.18 12.12
CA ARG A 224 17.34 -16.90 10.91
C ARG A 224 18.08 -18.24 10.77
N LYS A 225 19.39 -18.24 10.97
CA LYS A 225 20.19 -19.46 10.96
C LYS A 225 19.72 -20.46 12.02
N VAL A 226 19.51 -20.02 13.26
CA VAL A 226 18.98 -20.87 14.34
C VAL A 226 17.57 -21.37 14.01
N ALA A 227 16.70 -20.54 13.44
CA ALA A 227 15.36 -20.96 13.03
C ALA A 227 15.42 -22.05 11.96
N LEU A 228 16.28 -21.89 10.96
CA LEU A 228 16.46 -22.87 9.90
C LEU A 228 17.05 -24.21 10.41
N GLU A 229 18.06 -24.14 11.29
CA GLU A 229 18.80 -25.33 11.73
C GLU A 229 18.10 -26.12 12.87
N ARG A 230 17.46 -25.41 13.81
CA ARG A 230 16.90 -26.00 15.04
C ARG A 230 15.39 -26.02 15.13
N TYR A 231 14.72 -25.14 14.36
CA TYR A 231 13.29 -24.95 14.39
C TYR A 231 12.69 -24.93 12.97
N PRO A 232 13.07 -25.89 12.08
CA PRO A 232 12.58 -25.93 10.69
C PRO A 232 11.05 -26.06 10.63
N ASN A 233 10.44 -26.62 11.68
CA ASN A 233 9.00 -26.88 11.79
C ASN A 233 8.21 -25.68 12.38
N THR A 234 8.84 -24.51 12.61
CA THR A 234 8.14 -23.26 12.91
C THR A 234 7.81 -22.52 11.61
N ASN A 235 6.80 -21.63 11.63
CA ASN A 235 6.45 -20.84 10.44
C ASN A 235 7.66 -20.14 9.84
N LEU A 236 8.46 -19.45 10.66
CA LEU A 236 9.67 -18.77 10.17
C LEU A 236 10.72 -19.79 9.64
N GLY A 237 10.90 -20.91 10.31
CA GLY A 237 11.84 -21.96 9.88
C GLY A 237 11.47 -22.52 8.49
N ARG A 238 10.20 -22.81 8.26
CA ARG A 238 9.69 -23.30 6.96
C ARG A 238 9.79 -22.26 5.86
N ASP A 239 9.43 -21.01 6.15
CA ASP A 239 9.58 -19.89 5.19
C ASP A 239 11.05 -19.71 4.79
N LEU A 240 11.97 -19.81 5.76
CA LEU A 240 13.41 -19.71 5.51
C LEU A 240 13.94 -20.91 4.72
N LEU A 241 13.47 -22.13 5.03
CA LEU A 241 13.83 -23.34 4.29
C LEU A 241 13.35 -23.25 2.83
N THR A 242 12.09 -22.91 2.63
CA THR A 242 11.51 -22.68 1.29
C THR A 242 12.32 -21.64 0.51
N SER A 243 12.66 -20.52 1.17
CA SER A 243 13.46 -19.46 0.56
C SER A 243 14.91 -19.87 0.29
N ALA A 244 15.49 -20.76 1.10
CA ALA A 244 16.84 -21.28 0.90
C ALA A 244 16.88 -22.24 -0.29
N ILE A 245 15.93 -23.17 -0.38
CA ILE A 245 15.79 -24.10 -1.50
C ILE A 245 15.52 -23.34 -2.81
N ALA A 246 14.72 -22.27 -2.78
CA ALA A 246 14.42 -21.46 -3.95
C ALA A 246 15.66 -20.76 -4.58
N LYS A 247 16.78 -20.68 -3.86
CA LYS A 247 18.07 -20.13 -4.36
C LYS A 247 18.92 -21.17 -5.07
N GLU A 248 18.58 -22.46 -5.00
CA GLU A 248 19.27 -23.49 -5.75
C GLU A 248 19.01 -23.31 -7.25
N SER A 249 20.06 -23.20 -8.03
CA SER A 249 19.97 -22.94 -9.47
C SER A 249 19.72 -24.22 -10.30
N ASP A 250 20.10 -25.38 -9.78
CA ASP A 250 19.81 -26.67 -10.42
C ASP A 250 18.38 -27.10 -10.09
N THR A 251 17.52 -27.08 -11.10
CA THR A 251 16.10 -27.42 -10.96
C THR A 251 15.85 -28.84 -10.45
N ALA A 252 16.69 -29.82 -10.84
CA ALA A 252 16.50 -31.18 -10.39
C ALA A 252 16.85 -31.33 -8.92
N LYS A 253 17.94 -30.70 -8.48
CA LYS A 253 18.32 -30.62 -7.08
C LYS A 253 17.33 -29.81 -6.24
N GLN A 254 16.81 -28.72 -6.79
CA GLN A 254 15.78 -27.93 -6.11
C GLN A 254 14.52 -28.77 -5.84
N ILE A 255 14.05 -29.54 -6.84
CA ILE A 255 12.92 -30.46 -6.68
C ILE A 255 13.22 -31.49 -5.60
N ALA A 256 14.39 -32.13 -5.65
CA ALA A 256 14.76 -33.15 -4.66
C ALA A 256 14.77 -32.60 -3.23
N LEU A 257 15.28 -31.39 -3.02
CA LEU A 257 15.27 -30.72 -1.71
C LEU A 257 13.85 -30.39 -1.20
N TYR A 258 12.94 -29.98 -2.08
CA TYR A 258 11.55 -29.81 -1.68
C TYR A 258 10.85 -31.13 -1.38
N GLU A 259 11.08 -32.18 -2.19
CA GLU A 259 10.51 -33.50 -1.96
C GLU A 259 11.04 -34.12 -0.65
N GLU A 260 12.32 -33.89 -0.31
CA GLU A 260 12.90 -34.27 0.98
C GLU A 260 12.25 -33.55 2.15
N ALA A 261 12.07 -32.20 2.02
CA ALA A 261 11.42 -31.40 3.06
C ALA A 261 9.96 -31.83 3.31
N LEU A 262 9.24 -32.28 2.28
CA LEU A 262 7.86 -32.79 2.40
C LEU A 262 7.75 -34.13 3.14
N GLN A 263 8.84 -34.84 3.39
CA GLN A 263 8.80 -36.10 4.20
C GLN A 263 8.40 -35.83 5.66
N GLU A 264 8.58 -34.60 6.13
CA GLU A 264 8.14 -34.13 7.46
C GLU A 264 6.65 -33.74 7.53
N GLU A 265 5.95 -33.77 6.38
CA GLU A 265 4.53 -33.44 6.31
C GLU A 265 3.67 -34.54 6.93
N ASN A 266 2.67 -34.14 7.73
CA ASN A 266 1.68 -35.03 8.30
C ASN A 266 0.33 -34.29 8.48
N ALA A 267 -0.72 -35.00 8.86
CA ALA A 267 -2.06 -34.45 8.99
C ALA A 267 -2.19 -33.23 9.94
N SER A 268 -1.27 -33.08 10.91
CA SER A 268 -1.32 -31.98 11.88
C SER A 268 -0.64 -30.70 11.39
N ASN A 269 0.22 -30.78 10.37
CA ASN A 269 1.04 -29.67 9.89
C ASN A 269 0.94 -29.43 8.37
N ALA A 270 0.10 -30.16 7.65
CA ALA A 270 -0.01 -30.09 6.19
C ALA A 270 -0.19 -28.66 5.65
N ALA A 271 -0.98 -27.84 6.35
CA ALA A 271 -1.20 -26.44 5.94
C ALA A 271 0.09 -25.59 5.92
N ASP A 272 1.11 -25.99 6.65
CA ASP A 272 2.39 -25.28 6.71
C ASP A 272 3.32 -25.61 5.52
N PHE A 273 2.97 -26.61 4.71
CA PHE A 273 3.73 -27.04 3.53
C PHE A 273 3.15 -26.56 2.19
N ASP A 274 2.04 -25.83 2.21
CA ASP A 274 1.38 -25.33 1.00
C ASP A 274 2.33 -24.60 0.06
N ALA A 275 3.19 -23.72 0.60
CA ALA A 275 4.17 -22.99 -0.21
C ALA A 275 5.19 -23.93 -0.89
N MET A 276 5.54 -25.05 -0.30
CA MET A 276 6.42 -26.04 -0.92
C MET A 276 5.70 -26.82 -2.03
N HIS A 277 4.44 -27.18 -1.80
CA HIS A 277 3.60 -27.79 -2.84
C HIS A 277 3.38 -26.83 -4.01
N GLU A 278 3.15 -25.54 -3.76
CA GLU A 278 3.04 -24.51 -4.80
C GLU A 278 4.33 -24.41 -5.63
N ARG A 279 5.50 -24.42 -4.97
CA ARG A 279 6.80 -24.42 -5.68
C ARG A 279 7.03 -25.66 -6.51
N LEU A 280 6.72 -26.83 -6.00
CA LEU A 280 6.82 -28.09 -6.76
C LEU A 280 5.82 -28.12 -7.93
N PHE A 281 4.62 -27.61 -7.75
CA PHE A 281 3.66 -27.43 -8.85
C PHE A 281 4.27 -26.61 -10.00
N ASP A 282 4.85 -25.45 -9.71
CA ASP A 282 5.46 -24.59 -10.72
C ASP A 282 6.66 -25.28 -11.41
N LEU A 283 7.53 -25.93 -10.63
CA LEU A 283 8.70 -26.62 -11.14
C LEU A 283 8.33 -27.79 -12.05
N TYR A 284 7.35 -28.62 -11.67
CA TYR A 284 6.88 -29.72 -12.49
C TYR A 284 6.09 -29.25 -13.71
N ALA A 285 5.33 -28.15 -13.60
CA ALA A 285 4.67 -27.53 -14.74
C ALA A 285 5.69 -27.03 -15.77
N ALA A 286 6.76 -26.36 -15.32
CA ALA A 286 7.85 -25.92 -16.21
C ALA A 286 8.57 -27.10 -16.91
N ARG A 287 8.64 -28.27 -16.28
CA ARG A 287 9.18 -29.51 -16.86
C ARG A 287 8.17 -30.27 -17.72
N LYS A 288 6.97 -29.77 -17.90
CA LYS A 288 5.86 -30.43 -18.61
C LYS A 288 5.39 -31.76 -18.00
N ASP A 289 5.70 -31.99 -16.73
CA ASP A 289 5.19 -33.13 -15.97
C ASP A 289 3.82 -32.79 -15.39
N SER A 290 2.78 -32.91 -16.20
CA SER A 290 1.42 -32.59 -15.81
C SER A 290 0.89 -33.45 -14.66
N ALA A 291 1.32 -34.71 -14.56
CA ALA A 291 0.84 -35.63 -13.52
C ALA A 291 1.35 -35.17 -12.13
N LYS A 292 2.66 -34.88 -12.01
CA LYS A 292 3.24 -34.39 -10.76
C LYS A 292 2.79 -32.98 -10.44
N ALA A 293 2.70 -32.09 -11.43
CA ALA A 293 2.16 -30.75 -11.24
C ALA A 293 0.76 -30.80 -10.62
N LEU A 294 -0.16 -31.56 -11.22
CA LEU A 294 -1.53 -31.70 -10.72
C LEU A 294 -1.59 -32.41 -9.36
N TYR A 295 -0.65 -33.34 -9.10
CA TYR A 295 -0.54 -33.94 -7.78
C TYR A 295 -0.29 -32.87 -6.70
N HIS A 296 0.64 -31.95 -6.92
CA HIS A 296 0.93 -30.90 -5.95
C HIS A 296 -0.17 -29.83 -5.90
N ALA A 297 -0.78 -29.45 -7.04
CA ALA A 297 -1.85 -28.46 -7.07
C ALA A 297 -3.02 -28.81 -6.13
N ARG A 298 -3.35 -30.07 -5.94
CA ARG A 298 -4.46 -30.51 -5.07
C ARG A 298 -4.30 -30.13 -3.61
N PHE A 299 -3.06 -29.88 -3.11
CA PHE A 299 -2.82 -29.53 -1.71
C PHE A 299 -3.17 -28.09 -1.38
N PHE A 300 -3.29 -27.20 -2.37
CA PHE A 300 -3.63 -25.80 -2.18
C PHE A 300 -4.80 -25.31 -3.08
N SER A 301 -5.40 -26.20 -3.90
CA SER A 301 -6.51 -25.86 -4.82
C SER A 301 -7.90 -25.97 -4.19
N PHE A 302 -8.01 -25.97 -2.87
CA PHE A 302 -9.29 -25.99 -2.17
C PHE A 302 -9.36 -24.83 -1.17
N PRO A 303 -10.58 -24.36 -0.83
CA PRO A 303 -10.72 -23.28 0.14
C PRO A 303 -10.21 -23.73 1.49
N LYS A 304 -9.22 -23.01 2.04
CA LYS A 304 -8.73 -23.15 3.40
C LYS A 304 -9.30 -22.03 4.23
N ASP A 305 -10.04 -22.36 5.26
CA ASP A 305 -10.70 -21.41 6.12
C ASP A 305 -11.48 -20.34 5.32
N ASP A 306 -11.63 -19.15 5.86
CA ASP A 306 -12.24 -18.01 5.16
C ASP A 306 -11.23 -17.23 4.30
N SER A 307 -10.23 -17.90 3.68
CA SER A 307 -9.20 -17.22 2.89
C SER A 307 -9.80 -16.45 1.71
N PRO A 308 -9.59 -15.14 1.64
CA PRO A 308 -10.06 -14.31 0.53
C PRO A 308 -9.28 -14.58 -0.76
N TYR A 309 -8.17 -15.29 -0.69
CA TYR A 309 -7.28 -15.54 -1.83
C TYR A 309 -7.62 -16.79 -2.64
N TYR A 310 -8.58 -17.60 -2.21
CA TYR A 310 -8.94 -18.82 -2.93
C TYR A 310 -9.28 -18.62 -4.41
N PRO A 311 -10.09 -17.61 -4.83
CA PRO A 311 -10.33 -17.38 -6.26
C PRO A 311 -9.04 -17.01 -7.02
N VAL A 312 -8.13 -16.26 -6.38
CA VAL A 312 -6.82 -15.89 -6.96
C VAL A 312 -5.93 -17.12 -7.10
N THR A 313 -5.91 -18.01 -6.11
CA THR A 313 -5.17 -19.28 -6.18
C THR A 313 -5.60 -20.11 -7.38
N LEU A 314 -6.90 -20.26 -7.62
CA LEU A 314 -7.42 -20.97 -8.78
C LEU A 314 -7.01 -20.30 -10.11
N LYS A 315 -7.06 -18.96 -10.18
CA LYS A 315 -6.55 -18.20 -11.34
C LYS A 315 -5.07 -18.51 -11.59
N ASN A 316 -4.25 -18.48 -10.54
CA ASN A 316 -2.80 -18.70 -10.66
C ASN A 316 -2.47 -20.11 -11.11
N ILE A 317 -3.17 -21.13 -10.60
CA ILE A 317 -3.01 -22.52 -11.06
C ILE A 317 -3.36 -22.60 -12.56
N ALA A 318 -4.49 -22.02 -12.96
CA ALA A 318 -4.91 -22.02 -14.37
C ALA A 318 -3.89 -21.32 -15.25
N GLN A 319 -3.33 -20.19 -14.81
CA GLN A 319 -2.31 -19.44 -15.53
C GLN A 319 -1.02 -20.25 -15.71
N THR A 320 -0.51 -20.86 -14.63
CA THR A 320 0.70 -21.70 -14.73
C THR A 320 0.51 -22.87 -15.70
N LEU A 321 -0.66 -23.53 -15.70
CA LEU A 321 -0.97 -24.61 -16.64
C LEU A 321 -1.07 -24.10 -18.09
N LEU A 322 -1.70 -22.94 -18.30
CA LEU A 322 -1.83 -22.29 -19.61
C LEU A 322 -0.45 -21.89 -20.17
N ASP A 323 0.39 -21.22 -19.37
CA ASP A 323 1.72 -20.75 -19.78
C ASP A 323 2.62 -21.93 -20.17
N ASN A 324 2.50 -23.00 -19.45
CA ASN A 324 3.25 -24.23 -19.72
C ASN A 324 2.59 -25.13 -20.76
N ASN A 325 1.42 -24.80 -21.27
CA ASN A 325 0.66 -25.56 -22.26
C ASN A 325 0.47 -27.04 -21.85
N ILE A 326 0.05 -27.28 -20.60
CA ILE A 326 -0.22 -28.61 -20.05
C ILE A 326 -1.59 -28.64 -19.36
N ALA A 327 -2.23 -29.80 -19.33
CA ALA A 327 -3.50 -30.04 -18.63
C ALA A 327 -4.55 -28.93 -18.86
N LEU A 328 -4.73 -28.49 -20.12
CA LEU A 328 -5.56 -27.35 -20.47
C LEU A 328 -7.03 -27.50 -20.03
N ASP A 329 -7.56 -28.74 -19.97
CA ASP A 329 -8.92 -28.97 -19.44
C ASP A 329 -9.01 -28.63 -17.96
N THR A 330 -7.95 -28.94 -17.21
CA THR A 330 -7.87 -28.58 -15.79
C THR A 330 -7.66 -27.06 -15.62
N ALA A 331 -6.85 -26.43 -16.47
CA ALA A 331 -6.70 -24.99 -16.50
C ALA A 331 -8.06 -24.30 -16.73
N ARG A 332 -8.83 -24.78 -17.72
CA ARG A 332 -10.20 -24.31 -17.99
C ARG A 332 -11.11 -24.46 -16.77
N LEU A 333 -11.08 -25.62 -16.10
CA LEU A 333 -11.89 -25.89 -14.92
C LEU A 333 -11.59 -24.87 -13.80
N TYR A 334 -10.31 -24.63 -13.51
CA TYR A 334 -9.91 -23.69 -12.45
C TYR A 334 -10.19 -22.23 -12.83
N ALA A 335 -9.93 -21.83 -14.08
CA ALA A 335 -10.28 -20.49 -14.57
C ALA A 335 -11.81 -20.25 -14.50
N SER A 336 -12.63 -21.23 -14.91
CA SER A 336 -14.09 -21.13 -14.84
C SER A 336 -14.60 -21.05 -13.39
N ARG A 337 -14.03 -21.83 -12.47
CA ARG A 337 -14.36 -21.75 -11.03
C ARG A 337 -13.96 -20.41 -10.45
N SER A 338 -12.79 -19.89 -10.80
CA SER A 338 -12.35 -18.56 -10.39
C SER A 338 -13.28 -17.47 -10.92
N LEU A 339 -13.69 -17.55 -12.20
CA LEU A 339 -14.63 -16.62 -12.81
C LEU A 339 -15.99 -16.60 -12.10
N ALA A 340 -16.50 -17.75 -11.69
CA ALA A 340 -17.73 -17.84 -10.91
C ALA A 340 -17.63 -17.15 -9.53
N MET A 341 -16.40 -16.88 -9.08
CA MET A 341 -16.10 -16.19 -7.83
C MET A 341 -15.45 -14.81 -8.05
N ALA A 342 -15.56 -14.22 -9.24
CA ALA A 342 -14.91 -12.93 -9.53
C ALA A 342 -15.29 -11.81 -8.54
N GLU A 343 -16.52 -11.84 -8.01
CA GLU A 343 -17.00 -10.88 -7.00
C GLU A 343 -16.51 -11.18 -5.56
N LYS A 344 -15.68 -12.20 -5.39
CA LYS A 344 -14.98 -12.53 -4.15
C LYS A 344 -13.48 -12.24 -4.22
N PHE A 345 -13.00 -11.66 -5.32
CA PHE A 345 -11.59 -11.27 -5.41
C PHE A 345 -11.25 -10.26 -4.33
N PRO A 346 -10.05 -10.36 -3.74
CA PRO A 346 -9.63 -9.45 -2.69
C PRO A 346 -9.49 -8.03 -3.22
N VAL A 347 -10.04 -7.05 -2.48
CA VAL A 347 -9.95 -5.63 -2.83
C VAL A 347 -9.10 -4.91 -1.80
N GLY A 348 -8.04 -4.25 -2.26
CA GLY A 348 -7.07 -3.58 -1.40
C GLY A 348 -6.16 -4.54 -0.62
N ILE A 349 -5.43 -4.01 0.35
CA ILE A 349 -4.47 -4.78 1.14
C ILE A 349 -5.18 -5.48 2.31
N ILE A 350 -5.48 -6.76 2.15
CA ILE A 350 -6.02 -7.58 3.23
C ILE A 350 -4.89 -7.95 4.19
N ARG A 351 -5.12 -7.70 5.48
CA ARG A 351 -4.19 -8.07 6.54
C ARG A 351 -4.62 -9.39 7.19
N TYR A 352 -3.64 -10.15 7.62
CA TYR A 352 -3.88 -11.35 8.42
C TYR A 352 -3.20 -11.22 9.78
N PHE A 353 -3.95 -11.43 10.83
CA PHE A 353 -3.42 -11.55 12.19
C PHE A 353 -3.92 -12.87 12.80
N PRO A 354 -3.02 -13.73 13.29
CA PRO A 354 -3.42 -15.05 13.83
C PRO A 354 -4.54 -14.97 14.88
N GLU A 355 -4.55 -13.92 15.68
CA GLU A 355 -5.53 -13.73 16.76
C GLU A 355 -6.90 -13.26 16.27
N THR A 356 -7.00 -12.69 15.08
CA THR A 356 -8.23 -12.07 14.55
C THR A 356 -8.62 -12.54 13.16
N GLY A 357 -7.73 -13.29 12.48
CA GLY A 357 -7.94 -13.74 11.10
C GLY A 357 -7.79 -12.61 10.06
N TYR A 358 -8.46 -12.76 8.92
CA TYR A 358 -8.40 -11.80 7.82
C TYR A 358 -9.14 -10.51 8.15
N ILE A 359 -8.51 -9.38 7.86
CA ILE A 359 -9.05 -8.03 8.01
C ILE A 359 -9.11 -7.37 6.64
N TYR A 360 -10.33 -7.12 6.19
CA TYR A 360 -10.60 -6.46 4.92
C TYR A 360 -10.50 -4.95 5.10
N PRO A 361 -9.78 -4.22 4.23
CA PRO A 361 -9.73 -2.77 4.29
C PRO A 361 -11.06 -2.19 3.80
N TYR A 362 -11.32 -0.94 4.19
CA TYR A 362 -12.40 -0.19 3.57
C TYR A 362 -12.18 -0.08 2.06
N ALA A 363 -13.22 -0.36 1.31
CA ALA A 363 -13.27 -0.13 -0.13
C ALA A 363 -14.64 0.42 -0.51
N THR A 364 -14.68 1.41 -1.41
CA THR A 364 -15.93 1.90 -1.98
C THR A 364 -16.55 0.86 -2.91
N ASP A 365 -17.85 0.94 -3.16
CA ASP A 365 -18.51 0.06 -4.14
C ASP A 365 -17.91 0.24 -5.53
N SER A 366 -17.53 1.47 -5.89
CA SER A 366 -16.83 1.76 -7.16
C SER A 366 -15.49 1.03 -7.24
N ALA A 367 -14.68 1.02 -6.16
CA ALA A 367 -13.41 0.31 -6.12
C ALA A 367 -13.63 -1.21 -6.21
N ARG A 368 -14.60 -1.75 -5.47
CA ARG A 368 -14.98 -3.18 -5.55
C ARG A 368 -15.40 -3.57 -6.95
N ASN A 369 -16.32 -2.82 -7.55
CA ASN A 369 -16.83 -3.11 -8.90
C ASN A 369 -15.71 -3.02 -9.96
N SER A 370 -14.76 -2.09 -9.80
CA SER A 370 -13.58 -2.00 -10.66
C SER A 370 -12.73 -3.27 -10.60
N GLU A 371 -12.37 -3.73 -9.38
CA GLU A 371 -11.57 -4.94 -9.20
C GLU A 371 -12.29 -6.20 -9.71
N TYR A 372 -13.60 -6.31 -9.48
CA TYR A 372 -14.40 -7.43 -10.01
C TYR A 372 -14.48 -7.43 -11.54
N SER A 373 -14.54 -6.24 -12.14
CA SER A 373 -14.52 -6.10 -13.61
C SER A 373 -13.15 -6.50 -14.17
N ILE A 374 -12.05 -6.09 -13.52
CA ILE A 374 -10.68 -6.51 -13.88
C ILE A 374 -10.55 -8.04 -13.77
N ALA A 375 -10.98 -8.62 -12.65
CA ALA A 375 -10.94 -10.07 -12.48
C ALA A 375 -11.73 -10.82 -13.56
N LYS A 376 -12.93 -10.33 -13.93
CA LYS A 376 -13.75 -10.90 -15.01
C LYS A 376 -13.04 -10.79 -16.37
N GLY A 377 -12.45 -9.63 -16.67
CA GLY A 377 -11.70 -9.39 -17.91
C GLY A 377 -10.52 -10.35 -18.06
N ASN A 378 -9.70 -10.46 -17.01
CA ASN A 378 -8.53 -11.33 -16.98
C ASN A 378 -8.92 -12.81 -17.12
N LEU A 379 -9.95 -13.26 -16.41
CA LEU A 379 -10.40 -14.66 -16.47
C LEU A 379 -11.06 -15.02 -17.79
N HIS A 380 -11.85 -14.12 -18.39
CA HIS A 380 -12.38 -14.34 -19.73
C HIS A 380 -11.27 -14.37 -20.77
N SER A 381 -10.30 -13.45 -20.74
CA SER A 381 -9.18 -13.46 -21.68
C SER A 381 -8.31 -14.71 -21.54
N MET A 382 -8.09 -15.19 -20.30
CA MET A 382 -7.42 -16.47 -20.02
C MET A 382 -8.18 -17.67 -20.62
N LEU A 383 -9.49 -17.75 -20.41
CA LEU A 383 -10.34 -18.79 -21.00
C LEU A 383 -10.27 -18.76 -22.53
N GLY A 384 -10.27 -17.57 -23.13
CA GLY A 384 -10.09 -17.42 -24.58
C GLY A 384 -8.74 -17.92 -25.07
N LEU A 385 -7.64 -17.70 -24.33
CA LEU A 385 -6.33 -18.26 -24.69
C LEU A 385 -6.30 -19.80 -24.54
N ILE A 386 -6.97 -20.34 -23.53
CA ILE A 386 -7.10 -21.80 -23.36
C ILE A 386 -7.87 -22.38 -24.56
N ASP A 387 -9.01 -21.77 -24.94
CA ASP A 387 -9.82 -22.20 -26.07
C ASP A 387 -9.02 -22.16 -27.38
N MET A 388 -8.26 -21.09 -27.63
CA MET A 388 -7.38 -20.95 -28.78
C MET A 388 -6.35 -22.09 -28.83
N LYS A 389 -5.68 -22.39 -27.69
CA LYS A 389 -4.71 -23.49 -27.64
C LYS A 389 -5.34 -24.87 -27.86
N GLN A 390 -6.64 -25.02 -27.62
CA GLN A 390 -7.41 -26.23 -27.87
C GLN A 390 -8.07 -26.26 -29.27
N GLY A 391 -7.80 -25.25 -30.12
CA GLY A 391 -8.37 -25.15 -31.47
C GLY A 391 -9.86 -24.75 -31.50
N GLN A 392 -10.37 -24.17 -30.41
CA GLN A 392 -11.78 -23.77 -30.28
C GLN A 392 -11.95 -22.27 -30.60
N ASP A 393 -11.60 -21.86 -31.81
CA ASP A 393 -11.48 -20.44 -32.19
C ASP A 393 -12.76 -19.62 -32.00
N ALA A 394 -13.94 -20.21 -32.20
CA ALA A 394 -15.22 -19.52 -31.99
C ALA A 394 -15.48 -19.23 -30.50
N ALA A 395 -15.17 -20.18 -29.62
CA ALA A 395 -15.28 -20.00 -28.18
C ALA A 395 -14.25 -18.98 -27.69
N ALA A 396 -13.01 -19.07 -28.18
CA ALA A 396 -11.95 -18.12 -27.90
C ALA A 396 -12.38 -16.68 -28.25
N ALA A 397 -12.88 -16.45 -29.45
CA ALA A 397 -13.35 -15.12 -29.85
C ALA A 397 -14.46 -14.57 -28.94
N LYS A 398 -15.43 -15.42 -28.57
CA LYS A 398 -16.50 -15.03 -27.63
C LYS A 398 -15.96 -14.64 -26.26
N HIS A 399 -14.99 -15.39 -25.73
CA HIS A 399 -14.35 -15.06 -24.47
C HIS A 399 -13.55 -13.75 -24.56
N MET A 400 -12.84 -13.48 -25.66
CA MET A 400 -12.14 -12.21 -25.86
C MET A 400 -13.09 -11.00 -25.91
N GLU A 401 -14.25 -11.14 -26.55
CA GLU A 401 -15.28 -10.08 -26.53
C GLU A 401 -15.83 -9.84 -25.13
N GLN A 402 -16.07 -10.89 -24.35
CA GLN A 402 -16.52 -10.78 -22.96
C GLN A 402 -15.45 -10.14 -22.08
N ALA A 403 -14.17 -10.45 -22.30
CA ALA A 403 -13.06 -9.86 -21.61
C ALA A 403 -13.01 -8.33 -21.79
N LEU A 404 -13.06 -7.86 -23.03
CA LEU A 404 -13.03 -6.42 -23.34
C LEU A 404 -14.28 -5.67 -22.86
N LYS A 405 -15.45 -6.34 -22.80
CA LYS A 405 -16.65 -5.76 -22.18
C LYS A 405 -16.51 -5.61 -20.67
N ALA A 406 -15.77 -6.49 -20.01
CA ALA A 406 -15.57 -6.46 -18.58
C ALA A 406 -14.50 -5.44 -18.17
N SER A 407 -13.34 -5.45 -18.82
CA SER A 407 -12.21 -4.57 -18.47
C SER A 407 -11.26 -4.36 -19.66
N ILE A 408 -10.58 -3.18 -19.62
CA ILE A 408 -9.50 -2.81 -20.55
C ILE A 408 -8.21 -2.61 -19.72
N ASP A 409 -8.02 -3.46 -18.72
CA ASP A 409 -6.77 -3.50 -17.99
C ASP A 409 -5.65 -4.17 -18.81
N LYS A 410 -4.42 -4.01 -18.31
CA LYS A 410 -3.24 -4.47 -19.03
C LYS A 410 -3.26 -5.97 -19.34
N GLU A 411 -3.58 -6.83 -18.38
CA GLU A 411 -3.57 -8.29 -18.56
C GLU A 411 -4.62 -8.72 -19.60
N THR A 412 -5.82 -8.16 -19.51
CA THR A 412 -6.90 -8.39 -20.49
C THR A 412 -6.45 -8.00 -21.90
N VAL A 413 -5.89 -6.80 -22.05
CA VAL A 413 -5.44 -6.27 -23.35
C VAL A 413 -4.29 -7.08 -23.92
N ASP A 414 -3.32 -7.47 -23.10
CA ASP A 414 -2.18 -8.30 -23.54
C ASP A 414 -2.66 -9.66 -24.07
N ASN A 415 -3.57 -10.33 -23.35
CA ASN A 415 -4.14 -11.62 -23.76
C ASN A 415 -4.95 -11.51 -25.05
N VAL A 416 -5.77 -10.46 -25.20
CA VAL A 416 -6.55 -10.20 -26.41
C VAL A 416 -5.63 -9.87 -27.60
N THR A 417 -4.56 -9.10 -27.35
CA THR A 417 -3.54 -8.80 -28.36
C THR A 417 -2.87 -10.08 -28.85
N LEU A 418 -2.49 -10.96 -27.92
CA LEU A 418 -1.91 -12.27 -28.25
C LEU A 418 -2.85 -13.09 -29.13
N PHE A 419 -4.13 -13.17 -28.76
CA PHE A 419 -5.14 -13.88 -29.53
C PHE A 419 -5.33 -13.30 -30.95
N TYR A 420 -5.50 -11.97 -31.07
CA TYR A 420 -5.69 -11.36 -32.41
C TYR A 420 -4.45 -11.48 -33.29
N THR A 421 -3.25 -11.41 -32.69
CA THR A 421 -1.99 -11.63 -33.41
C THR A 421 -1.88 -13.07 -33.90
N ALA A 422 -2.11 -14.05 -33.03
CA ALA A 422 -2.01 -15.48 -33.36
C ALA A 422 -3.04 -15.91 -34.42
N THR A 423 -4.20 -15.25 -34.47
CA THR A 423 -5.28 -15.55 -35.42
C THR A 423 -5.31 -14.62 -36.65
N GLY A 424 -4.30 -13.74 -36.81
CA GLY A 424 -4.18 -12.84 -37.96
C GLY A 424 -5.25 -11.75 -38.07
N ARG A 425 -5.90 -11.37 -36.95
CA ARG A 425 -7.00 -10.38 -36.91
C ARG A 425 -6.47 -8.95 -36.78
N ASN A 426 -5.72 -8.49 -37.78
CA ASN A 426 -5.02 -7.20 -37.75
C ASN A 426 -5.96 -5.99 -37.61
N ASP A 427 -7.17 -6.03 -38.19
CA ASP A 427 -8.15 -4.96 -38.04
C ASP A 427 -8.60 -4.84 -36.58
N LYS A 428 -8.79 -5.95 -35.87
CA LYS A 428 -9.15 -5.97 -34.45
C LYS A 428 -8.02 -5.46 -33.54
N LEU A 429 -6.76 -5.61 -33.92
CA LEU A 429 -5.64 -5.01 -33.21
C LEU A 429 -5.69 -3.48 -33.26
N LYS A 430 -6.03 -2.88 -34.39
CA LYS A 430 -6.20 -1.43 -34.53
C LYS A 430 -7.38 -0.92 -33.68
N GLU A 431 -8.52 -1.64 -33.75
CA GLU A 431 -9.69 -1.33 -32.90
C GLU A 431 -9.34 -1.39 -31.40
N LEU A 432 -8.60 -2.42 -30.98
CA LEU A 432 -8.16 -2.59 -29.59
C LEU A 432 -7.24 -1.44 -29.13
N GLN A 433 -6.30 -1.04 -29.99
CA GLN A 433 -5.41 0.09 -29.68
C GLN A 433 -6.22 1.39 -29.52
N ALA A 434 -7.16 1.67 -30.42
CA ALA A 434 -8.02 2.86 -30.32
C ALA A 434 -8.88 2.83 -29.05
N LEU A 435 -9.44 1.68 -28.69
CA LEU A 435 -10.23 1.49 -27.47
C LEU A 435 -9.37 1.74 -26.22
N ARG A 436 -8.15 1.25 -26.21
CA ARG A 436 -7.19 1.45 -25.11
C ARG A 436 -6.80 2.92 -24.95
N GLU A 437 -6.55 3.61 -26.04
CA GLU A 437 -6.26 5.05 -26.02
C GLU A 437 -7.46 5.86 -25.51
N GLN A 438 -8.67 5.52 -25.93
CA GLN A 438 -9.90 6.18 -25.49
C GLN A 438 -10.13 5.97 -23.97
N ASP A 439 -9.96 4.76 -23.46
CA ASP A 439 -10.08 4.45 -22.04
C ASP A 439 -9.04 5.22 -21.20
N MET A 440 -7.78 5.21 -21.66
CA MET A 440 -6.70 5.95 -21.02
C MET A 440 -6.99 7.45 -21.01
N GLN A 441 -7.46 8.01 -22.12
CA GLN A 441 -7.82 9.43 -22.22
C GLN A 441 -8.94 9.79 -21.24
N ALA A 442 -9.97 8.95 -21.11
CA ALA A 442 -11.06 9.17 -20.17
C ALA A 442 -10.59 9.12 -18.69
N LYS A 443 -9.63 8.25 -18.37
CA LYS A 443 -8.99 8.16 -17.04
C LYS A 443 -8.15 9.41 -16.75
N ILE A 444 -7.33 9.84 -17.70
CA ILE A 444 -6.47 11.01 -17.59
C ILE A 444 -7.29 12.29 -17.41
N ALA A 445 -8.40 12.46 -18.14
CA ALA A 445 -9.26 13.64 -18.03
C ALA A 445 -9.76 13.89 -16.60
N LYS A 446 -10.02 12.83 -15.83
CA LYS A 446 -10.44 12.92 -14.42
C LYS A 446 -9.30 13.28 -13.45
N GLN A 447 -8.05 13.16 -13.87
CA GLN A 447 -6.86 13.44 -13.06
C GLN A 447 -6.32 14.86 -13.28
N GLN A 448 -6.90 15.62 -14.20
CA GLN A 448 -6.45 16.96 -14.53
C GLN A 448 -6.59 17.92 -13.35
N ILE A 449 -5.53 18.65 -13.06
CA ILE A 449 -5.48 19.68 -12.03
C ILE A 449 -5.09 21.01 -12.66
N SER A 450 -5.14 22.10 -11.87
CA SER A 450 -4.58 23.39 -12.28
C SER A 450 -3.97 24.03 -11.04
N LYS A 451 -2.64 24.00 -10.93
CA LYS A 451 -1.89 24.59 -9.82
C LYS A 451 -0.64 25.27 -10.36
N PRO A 452 -0.29 26.48 -9.92
CA PRO A 452 0.96 27.12 -10.32
C PRO A 452 2.16 26.19 -10.05
N ALA A 453 3.02 26.04 -11.05
CA ALA A 453 4.26 25.31 -10.88
C ALA A 453 5.22 26.06 -9.95
N PRO A 454 5.98 25.37 -9.09
CA PRO A 454 7.08 25.99 -8.36
C PRO A 454 8.12 26.60 -9.30
N ALA A 455 8.89 27.57 -8.79
CA ALA A 455 9.96 28.19 -9.57
C ALA A 455 11.02 27.14 -9.97
N LEU A 456 11.44 27.18 -11.23
CA LEU A 456 12.37 26.23 -11.83
C LEU A 456 13.82 26.76 -11.92
N ASN A 457 14.11 27.88 -11.23
CA ASN A 457 15.41 28.57 -11.25
C ASN A 457 16.52 27.86 -10.45
N THR A 458 16.21 26.74 -9.80
CA THR A 458 17.15 25.94 -9.01
C THR A 458 17.78 24.79 -9.80
N PHE A 459 17.47 24.69 -11.09
CA PHE A 459 17.96 23.63 -11.94
C PHE A 459 19.23 24.07 -12.69
N LEU A 460 20.22 23.20 -12.69
CA LEU A 460 21.47 23.37 -13.45
C LEU A 460 21.50 22.38 -14.61
N ASP A 461 22.01 22.78 -15.75
CA ASP A 461 22.37 21.83 -16.81
C ASP A 461 23.58 20.98 -16.42
N MET A 462 23.97 20.03 -17.26
CA MET A 462 25.13 19.16 -16.99
C MET A 462 26.49 19.88 -17.13
N GLN A 463 26.51 21.15 -17.49
CA GLN A 463 27.69 22.04 -17.46
C GLN A 463 27.67 22.93 -16.19
N GLY A 464 26.69 22.77 -15.32
CA GLY A 464 26.53 23.57 -14.09
C GLY A 464 25.95 24.97 -14.32
N LYS A 465 25.46 25.27 -15.52
CA LYS A 465 24.83 26.54 -15.84
C LYS A 465 23.36 26.55 -15.35
N PRO A 466 22.92 27.60 -14.65
CA PRO A 466 21.54 27.75 -14.24
C PRO A 466 20.59 27.79 -15.43
N LEU A 467 19.45 27.08 -15.28
CA LEU A 467 18.34 27.18 -16.22
C LEU A 467 17.81 28.62 -16.22
N ASP A 468 17.60 29.18 -17.39
CA ASP A 468 16.82 30.42 -17.55
C ASP A 468 15.32 30.08 -17.64
N PRO A 469 14.49 30.40 -16.62
CA PRO A 469 13.06 30.12 -16.65
C PRO A 469 12.33 30.84 -17.79
N ALA A 470 12.86 31.94 -18.31
CA ALA A 470 12.27 32.67 -19.43
C ALA A 470 12.25 31.81 -20.71
N SER A 471 13.19 30.88 -20.86
CA SER A 471 13.26 29.93 -21.99
C SER A 471 12.08 28.94 -22.04
N LEU A 472 11.37 28.78 -20.93
CA LEU A 472 10.22 27.88 -20.78
C LEU A 472 8.87 28.60 -20.97
N LYS A 473 8.87 29.91 -21.02
CA LYS A 473 7.63 30.72 -21.12
C LYS A 473 6.87 30.39 -22.40
N GLY A 474 5.57 30.10 -22.27
CA GLY A 474 4.70 29.77 -23.40
C GLY A 474 4.90 28.36 -23.96
N LYS A 475 5.64 27.51 -23.26
CA LYS A 475 5.87 26.10 -23.64
C LYS A 475 5.20 25.13 -22.69
N ILE A 476 4.89 23.95 -23.19
CA ILE A 476 4.51 22.80 -22.37
C ILE A 476 5.79 22.18 -21.84
N VAL A 477 5.88 22.02 -20.52
CA VAL A 477 7.08 21.48 -19.89
C VAL A 477 6.77 20.14 -19.25
N VAL A 478 7.52 19.12 -19.64
CA VAL A 478 7.49 17.78 -19.05
C VAL A 478 8.70 17.65 -18.14
N ILE A 479 8.47 17.60 -16.83
CA ILE A 479 9.54 17.43 -15.83
C ILE A 479 9.45 16.05 -15.26
N ASP A 480 10.57 15.30 -15.28
CA ASP A 480 10.70 14.02 -14.60
C ASP A 480 11.81 14.07 -13.54
N PHE A 481 11.44 13.84 -12.28
CA PHE A 481 12.37 13.78 -11.16
C PHE A 481 12.89 12.36 -10.92
N TRP A 482 14.21 12.21 -10.93
CA TRP A 482 14.88 10.92 -10.79
C TRP A 482 16.13 10.99 -9.89
N ALA A 483 16.80 9.84 -9.66
CA ALA A 483 18.10 9.74 -9.02
C ALA A 483 18.87 8.51 -9.54
N THR A 484 20.22 8.52 -9.43
CA THR A 484 21.09 7.44 -9.95
C THR A 484 20.84 6.09 -9.28
N TRP A 485 20.40 6.08 -8.04
CA TRP A 485 20.08 4.88 -7.24
C TRP A 485 18.63 4.40 -7.40
N CYS A 486 17.80 5.12 -8.16
CA CYS A 486 16.37 4.82 -8.29
C CYS A 486 16.13 3.78 -9.39
N ILE A 487 15.94 2.52 -9.00
CA ILE A 487 15.66 1.42 -9.95
C ILE A 487 14.42 1.66 -10.80
N PRO A 488 13.24 2.05 -10.24
CA PRO A 488 12.06 2.34 -11.05
C PRO A 488 12.28 3.47 -12.06
N CYS A 489 13.08 4.50 -11.69
CA CYS A 489 13.44 5.58 -12.61
C CYS A 489 14.23 5.03 -13.82
N MET A 490 15.19 4.14 -13.56
CA MET A 490 15.95 3.51 -14.66
C MET A 490 15.07 2.68 -15.58
N GLN A 491 14.02 2.05 -15.06
CA GLN A 491 13.04 1.30 -15.83
C GLN A 491 12.14 2.23 -16.68
N GLU A 492 11.89 3.45 -16.24
CA GLU A 492 11.10 4.46 -16.97
C GLU A 492 11.86 5.13 -18.11
N MET A 493 13.18 5.33 -17.97
CA MET A 493 14.02 6.08 -18.94
C MET A 493 13.86 5.65 -20.41
N PRO A 494 13.75 4.35 -20.78
CA PRO A 494 13.52 3.95 -22.18
C PRO A 494 12.21 4.48 -22.77
N TYR A 495 11.17 4.58 -21.94
CA TYR A 495 9.85 5.10 -22.34
C TYR A 495 9.89 6.62 -22.50
N LEU A 496 10.55 7.32 -21.57
CA LEU A 496 10.79 8.76 -21.68
C LEU A 496 11.60 9.10 -22.92
N GLN A 497 12.62 8.28 -23.28
CA GLN A 497 13.39 8.50 -24.50
C GLN A 497 12.53 8.39 -25.75
N ARG A 498 11.70 7.34 -25.86
CA ARG A 498 10.81 7.20 -27.03
C ARG A 498 9.78 8.34 -27.10
N LEU A 499 9.28 8.79 -25.96
CA LEU A 499 8.40 9.94 -25.91
C LEU A 499 9.14 11.23 -26.30
N TYR A 500 10.35 11.45 -25.81
CA TYR A 500 11.18 12.59 -26.18
C TYR A 500 11.47 12.60 -27.70
N ASP A 501 11.77 11.45 -28.30
CA ASP A 501 12.02 11.34 -29.74
C ASP A 501 10.80 11.76 -30.60
N GLN A 502 9.57 11.61 -30.06
CA GLN A 502 8.35 12.07 -30.73
C GLN A 502 8.20 13.61 -30.68
N TYR A 503 8.75 14.26 -29.67
CA TYR A 503 8.53 15.70 -29.42
C TYR A 503 9.80 16.56 -29.53
N LYS A 504 11.01 16.00 -29.69
CA LYS A 504 12.28 16.75 -29.69
C LYS A 504 12.36 17.88 -30.71
N ASP A 505 11.67 17.74 -31.82
CA ASP A 505 11.61 18.72 -32.90
C ASP A 505 10.38 19.66 -32.79
N ASN A 506 9.55 19.47 -31.76
CA ASN A 506 8.40 20.33 -31.51
C ASN A 506 8.77 21.49 -30.60
N PRO A 507 8.76 22.76 -31.10
CA PRO A 507 9.19 23.92 -30.34
C PRO A 507 8.27 24.28 -29.14
N GLU A 508 7.06 23.71 -29.11
CA GLU A 508 6.08 23.95 -28.04
C GLU A 508 6.31 23.08 -26.80
N VAL A 509 7.06 21.97 -26.92
CA VAL A 509 7.21 20.98 -25.85
C VAL A 509 8.69 20.90 -25.41
N VAL A 510 8.91 21.03 -24.11
CA VAL A 510 10.26 20.92 -23.51
C VAL A 510 10.28 19.78 -22.51
N PHE A 511 11.26 18.92 -22.63
CA PHE A 511 11.54 17.86 -21.66
C PHE A 511 12.67 18.27 -20.72
N MET A 512 12.51 17.95 -19.45
CA MET A 512 13.46 18.20 -18.38
C MET A 512 13.57 16.95 -17.50
N VAL A 513 14.61 16.16 -17.69
CA VAL A 513 14.88 14.98 -16.85
C VAL A 513 15.81 15.41 -15.72
N VAL A 514 15.22 15.69 -14.54
CA VAL A 514 15.85 16.42 -13.44
C VAL A 514 16.30 15.46 -12.35
N ASN A 515 17.61 15.34 -12.13
CA ASN A 515 18.10 14.68 -10.93
C ASN A 515 17.64 15.47 -9.70
N SER A 516 16.89 14.83 -8.81
CA SER A 516 16.24 15.49 -7.66
C SER A 516 17.22 16.02 -6.61
N GLY A 517 18.51 15.65 -6.69
CA GLY A 517 19.52 15.94 -5.68
C GLY A 517 19.44 15.07 -4.42
N ALA A 518 18.42 14.20 -4.31
CA ALA A 518 18.27 13.31 -3.17
C ALA A 518 19.36 12.23 -3.17
N ARG A 519 20.30 12.31 -2.23
CA ARG A 519 21.48 11.42 -2.12
C ARG A 519 22.32 11.37 -3.40
N ASN A 520 22.31 12.44 -4.19
CA ASN A 520 23.15 12.62 -5.38
C ASN A 520 23.78 14.00 -5.37
N SER A 521 24.98 14.09 -5.90
CA SER A 521 25.64 15.34 -6.26
C SER A 521 25.44 15.66 -7.74
N LEU A 522 25.88 16.85 -8.17
CA LEU A 522 25.92 17.20 -9.57
C LEU A 522 26.86 16.26 -10.35
N GLU A 523 28.03 15.89 -9.76
CA GLU A 523 28.98 14.96 -10.35
C GLU A 523 28.38 13.58 -10.58
N ASP A 524 27.52 13.08 -9.66
CA ASP A 524 26.82 11.81 -9.84
C ASP A 524 25.88 11.88 -11.05
N ALA A 525 25.15 12.99 -11.21
CA ALA A 525 24.25 13.20 -12.34
C ALA A 525 25.02 13.35 -13.66
N GLN A 526 26.15 14.06 -13.65
CA GLN A 526 27.05 14.22 -14.79
C GLN A 526 27.67 12.88 -15.21
N GLY A 527 28.17 12.09 -14.26
CA GLY A 527 28.73 10.76 -14.52
C GLY A 527 27.70 9.82 -15.16
N TRP A 528 26.48 9.78 -14.62
CA TRP A 528 25.40 9.02 -15.23
C TRP A 528 25.06 9.52 -16.63
N SER A 529 24.90 10.83 -16.81
CA SER A 529 24.57 11.46 -18.08
C SER A 529 25.64 11.22 -19.14
N GLY A 530 26.93 11.23 -18.79
CA GLY A 530 28.03 10.96 -19.70
C GLY A 530 28.08 9.53 -20.24
N ASN A 531 27.61 8.56 -19.46
CA ASN A 531 27.58 7.12 -19.82
C ASN A 531 26.25 6.65 -20.41
N LYS A 532 25.29 7.54 -20.60
CA LYS A 532 23.94 7.19 -20.98
C LYS A 532 23.77 6.85 -22.46
N LYS A 533 22.68 6.10 -22.71
CA LYS A 533 22.15 5.81 -24.04
C LYS A 533 21.05 6.78 -24.49
N TYR A 534 20.75 7.83 -23.69
CA TYR A 534 19.59 8.70 -23.86
C TYR A 534 20.03 10.08 -24.35
N SER A 535 19.19 10.74 -25.16
CA SER A 535 19.44 12.05 -25.75
C SER A 535 18.57 13.19 -25.18
N PHE A 536 17.63 12.88 -24.31
CA PHE A 536 16.83 13.90 -23.65
C PHE A 536 17.68 14.81 -22.75
N PRO A 537 17.31 16.10 -22.56
CA PRO A 537 18.03 17.03 -21.70
C PRO A 537 17.99 16.60 -20.23
N VAL A 538 19.16 16.56 -19.59
CA VAL A 538 19.31 16.23 -18.17
C VAL A 538 19.67 17.47 -17.37
N TYR A 539 19.06 17.61 -16.20
CA TYR A 539 19.30 18.71 -15.26
C TYR A 539 19.57 18.16 -13.86
N TYR A 540 20.16 19.01 -13.01
CA TYR A 540 20.38 18.74 -11.60
C TYR A 540 19.67 19.79 -10.75
N ASN A 541 18.97 19.38 -9.72
CA ASN A 541 18.29 20.29 -8.79
C ASN A 541 19.17 20.61 -7.58
N THR A 542 19.29 21.91 -7.26
CA THR A 542 20.05 22.40 -6.10
C THR A 542 19.19 22.70 -4.87
N ASP A 543 17.84 22.65 -5.00
CA ASP A 543 16.92 22.97 -3.92
C ASP A 543 16.52 21.71 -3.11
N PRO A 544 16.96 21.58 -1.85
CA PRO A 544 16.61 20.41 -1.03
C PRO A 544 15.10 20.31 -0.71
N ALA A 545 14.33 21.40 -0.90
CA ALA A 545 12.88 21.43 -0.67
C ALA A 545 12.05 21.15 -1.93
N ILE A 546 12.66 20.74 -3.04
CA ILE A 546 11.97 20.57 -4.32
C ILE A 546 10.83 19.54 -4.22
N ALA A 547 11.05 18.45 -3.49
CA ALA A 547 10.03 17.43 -3.27
C ALA A 547 8.79 17.97 -2.53
N ASP A 548 9.02 18.82 -1.51
CA ASP A 548 7.93 19.46 -0.77
C ASP A 548 7.16 20.47 -1.64
N LYS A 549 7.87 21.20 -2.50
CA LYS A 549 7.28 22.20 -3.41
C LYS A 549 6.41 21.53 -4.48
N PHE A 550 6.88 20.45 -5.09
CA PHE A 550 6.13 19.67 -6.07
C PHE A 550 5.18 18.65 -5.45
N LYS A 551 5.23 18.43 -4.12
CA LYS A 551 4.35 17.52 -3.37
C LYS A 551 4.54 16.04 -3.75
N PHE A 552 5.79 15.61 -4.01
CA PHE A 552 6.11 14.19 -4.15
C PHE A 552 6.94 13.68 -2.96
N THR A 553 6.78 12.42 -2.64
CA THR A 553 7.49 11.73 -1.55
C THR A 553 8.36 10.58 -2.04
N VAL A 554 8.16 10.18 -3.29
CA VAL A 554 8.91 9.10 -3.97
C VAL A 554 9.22 9.52 -5.40
N ILE A 555 10.22 8.88 -6.01
CA ILE A 555 10.60 9.04 -7.41
C ILE A 555 10.51 7.68 -8.13
N PRO A 556 10.27 7.66 -9.48
CA PRO A 556 10.13 8.83 -10.37
C PRO A 556 8.90 9.66 -10.06
N ALA A 557 8.94 10.96 -10.42
CA ALA A 557 7.79 11.85 -10.28
C ALA A 557 7.75 12.79 -11.50
N THR A 558 6.76 12.58 -12.37
CA THR A 558 6.64 13.27 -13.65
C THR A 558 5.50 14.27 -13.63
N TYR A 559 5.74 15.49 -14.10
CA TYR A 559 4.75 16.56 -14.18
C TYR A 559 4.63 17.10 -15.59
N VAL A 560 3.39 17.38 -16.00
CA VAL A 560 3.10 18.12 -17.25
C VAL A 560 2.56 19.49 -16.88
N ILE A 561 3.28 20.52 -17.32
CA ILE A 561 3.02 21.94 -17.06
C ILE A 561 2.55 22.59 -18.35
N ASP A 562 1.47 23.40 -18.29
CA ASP A 562 0.91 24.09 -19.44
C ASP A 562 1.70 25.36 -19.82
N LYS A 563 1.33 25.97 -20.96
CA LYS A 563 1.92 27.20 -21.51
C LYS A 563 1.78 28.40 -20.56
N SER A 564 0.85 28.34 -19.61
CA SER A 564 0.61 29.38 -18.58
C SER A 564 1.42 29.14 -17.31
N GLY A 565 2.20 28.05 -17.23
CA GLY A 565 3.02 27.68 -16.07
C GLY A 565 2.26 26.95 -14.97
N ASN A 566 1.08 26.35 -15.25
CA ASN A 566 0.34 25.56 -14.28
C ASN A 566 0.61 24.07 -14.47
N ILE A 567 0.83 23.35 -13.37
CA ILE A 567 0.83 21.87 -13.36
C ILE A 567 -0.60 21.41 -13.71
N ARG A 568 -0.69 20.65 -14.80
CA ARG A 568 -1.94 20.05 -15.26
C ARG A 568 -2.05 18.57 -14.91
N PHE A 569 -0.92 17.89 -14.81
CA PHE A 569 -0.83 16.49 -14.40
C PHE A 569 0.40 16.26 -13.52
N GLY A 570 0.27 15.34 -12.55
CA GLY A 570 1.35 14.82 -11.74
C GLY A 570 1.23 13.31 -11.62
N ASN A 571 2.29 12.60 -11.98
CA ASN A 571 2.38 11.15 -11.94
C ASN A 571 3.48 10.77 -10.95
N ILE A 572 3.17 9.94 -9.95
CA ILE A 572 4.11 9.56 -8.88
C ILE A 572 4.35 8.05 -8.95
N GLY A 573 5.61 7.67 -9.13
CA GLY A 573 6.03 6.28 -9.32
C GLY A 573 5.94 5.82 -10.78
N PHE A 574 6.61 4.70 -11.09
CA PHE A 574 6.58 4.09 -12.42
C PHE A 574 5.48 3.04 -12.51
N GLU A 575 4.51 3.26 -13.39
CA GLU A 575 3.33 2.40 -13.60
C GLU A 575 3.54 1.36 -14.73
N GLY A 576 4.76 1.22 -15.22
CA GLY A 576 5.09 0.27 -16.28
C GLY A 576 5.01 0.86 -17.70
N PRO A 577 4.90 0.00 -18.75
CA PRO A 577 5.04 0.41 -20.16
C PRO A 577 4.03 1.46 -20.63
N ASP A 578 2.89 1.57 -19.98
CA ASP A 578 1.82 2.50 -20.36
C ASP A 578 2.16 3.97 -20.10
N VAL A 579 3.25 4.23 -19.37
CA VAL A 579 3.72 5.59 -19.06
C VAL A 579 3.94 6.42 -20.32
N GLU A 580 4.47 5.84 -21.39
CA GLU A 580 4.69 6.53 -22.67
C GLU A 580 3.37 7.02 -23.28
N MET A 581 2.36 6.14 -23.41
CA MET A 581 1.04 6.50 -23.90
C MET A 581 0.34 7.50 -22.99
N LYS A 582 0.41 7.29 -21.66
CA LYS A 582 -0.19 8.19 -20.67
C LYS A 582 0.36 9.59 -20.79
N LEU A 583 1.69 9.75 -20.79
CA LEU A 583 2.34 11.06 -20.90
C LEU A 583 2.08 11.72 -22.25
N ARG A 584 2.10 10.96 -23.35
CA ARG A 584 1.72 11.46 -24.68
C ARG A 584 0.31 12.05 -24.67
N LEU A 585 -0.67 11.32 -24.16
CA LEU A 585 -2.05 11.79 -24.08
C LEU A 585 -2.19 13.01 -23.16
N GLN A 586 -1.45 13.07 -22.05
CA GLN A 586 -1.42 14.24 -21.16
C GLN A 586 -0.86 15.48 -21.88
N ILE A 587 0.23 15.33 -22.63
CA ILE A 587 0.83 16.42 -23.43
C ILE A 587 -0.18 16.92 -24.48
N GLU A 588 -0.80 16.00 -25.23
CA GLU A 588 -1.78 16.37 -26.26
C GLU A 588 -3.03 17.06 -25.65
N MET A 589 -3.51 16.61 -24.49
CA MET A 589 -4.61 17.28 -23.79
C MET A 589 -4.26 18.69 -23.36
N VAL A 590 -3.02 18.92 -22.89
CA VAL A 590 -2.54 20.27 -22.51
C VAL A 590 -2.31 21.15 -23.73
N ARG A 591 -1.91 20.56 -24.87
CA ARG A 591 -1.63 21.26 -26.12
C ARG A 591 -2.90 21.75 -26.81
N ASN A 592 -3.98 20.99 -26.67
CA ASN A 592 -5.27 21.28 -27.32
C ASN A 592 -6.22 22.16 -26.48
N ASN A 593 -5.83 22.49 -25.23
CA ASN A 593 -6.53 23.41 -24.36
C ASN A 593 -5.83 24.77 -24.30
#